data_fd898012b3653687b575255707a668d5
#
_entry.id   fd898012b3653687b575255707a668d5
#
_cell.length_a   1.000
_cell.length_b   1.000
_cell.length_c   1.000
_cell.angle_alpha   90.00
_cell.angle_beta   90.00
_cell.angle_gamma   90.00
#
_symmetry.space_group_name_H-M   'P 1'
#
loop_
_entity.id
_entity.type
_entity.pdbx_description
1 polymer ?
#
loop_
_entity_poly.entity_id
_entity_poly.type
_entity_poly.pdbx_seq_one_letter_code
_entity_poly.pdbx_strand_id
1 'polypeptide(L)'
;MANLIQATRLRLGVTGAELAARLGVTPAAISQLERSEREGTIRLESLERALGAMGLNVGYSATDDRPLQRYGAEAVTDDINAALDSGREDLALRLLTRAVQAVTTRRNEFGTADAARVSVIKDRKWETLFGALYGQAIPEKDKPAWASPQRLSRPWFVSQFEPLRERAKVTTPLELRRLNIFIDERSLSRA
;
A
#
# COMPACT_ATOMS: atom_id res chain seq x y z
N MET A 1 19.97 -12.35 6.66
CA MET A 1 18.50 -12.44 6.50
C MET A 1 17.89 -13.07 7.75
N ALA A 2 16.68 -12.71 8.14
CA ALA A 2 16.03 -13.32 9.31
C ALA A 2 15.73 -14.79 9.01
N ASN A 3 16.07 -15.68 9.94
CA ASN A 3 15.72 -17.10 9.85
C ASN A 3 14.27 -17.28 10.30
N LEU A 4 13.34 -17.30 9.33
CA LEU A 4 11.90 -17.33 9.57
C LEU A 4 11.46 -18.62 10.28
N ILE A 5 12.02 -19.78 9.88
CA ILE A 5 11.70 -21.07 10.50
C ILE A 5 12.10 -21.06 11.97
N GLN A 6 13.34 -20.70 12.27
CA GLN A 6 13.83 -20.68 13.65
C GLN A 6 13.10 -19.62 14.50
N ALA A 7 12.92 -18.40 13.99
CA ALA A 7 12.22 -17.34 14.71
C ALA A 7 10.77 -17.72 15.02
N THR A 8 10.07 -18.31 14.04
CA THR A 8 8.68 -18.77 14.23
C THR A 8 8.60 -19.90 15.24
N ARG A 9 9.48 -20.89 15.13
CA ARG A 9 9.54 -22.02 16.06
C ARG A 9 9.74 -21.55 17.49
N LEU A 10 10.71 -20.66 17.73
CA LEU A 10 10.97 -20.10 19.05
C LEU A 10 9.78 -19.30 19.60
N ARG A 11 9.13 -18.50 18.74
CA ARG A 11 7.94 -17.72 19.13
C ARG A 11 6.77 -18.61 19.55
N LEU A 12 6.61 -19.76 18.88
CA LEU A 12 5.54 -20.73 19.19
C LEU A 12 5.93 -21.74 20.26
N GLY A 13 7.12 -21.67 20.85
CA GLY A 13 7.62 -22.61 21.85
C GLY A 13 7.87 -24.02 21.31
N VAL A 14 8.00 -24.18 19.99
CA VAL A 14 8.22 -25.48 19.35
C VAL A 14 9.71 -25.79 19.29
N THR A 15 10.12 -26.93 19.83
CA THR A 15 11.53 -27.39 19.76
C THR A 15 11.88 -27.91 18.36
N GLY A 16 13.18 -27.94 18.03
CA GLY A 16 13.62 -28.54 16.76
C GLY A 16 13.26 -30.04 16.65
N ALA A 17 13.24 -30.77 17.76
CA ALA A 17 12.83 -32.18 17.79
C ALA A 17 11.32 -32.34 17.55
N GLU A 18 10.48 -31.47 18.10
CA GLU A 18 9.03 -31.48 17.87
C GLU A 18 8.70 -31.14 16.43
N LEU A 19 9.37 -30.12 15.83
CA LEU A 19 9.18 -29.81 14.42
C LEU A 19 9.62 -30.98 13.53
N ALA A 20 10.74 -31.62 13.86
CA ALA A 20 11.23 -32.81 13.17
C ALA A 20 10.19 -33.95 13.19
N ALA A 21 9.60 -34.22 14.37
CA ALA A 21 8.56 -35.24 14.54
C ALA A 21 7.32 -34.90 13.68
N ARG A 22 6.85 -33.66 13.65
CA ARG A 22 5.71 -33.20 12.82
C ARG A 22 5.96 -33.36 11.32
N LEU A 23 7.21 -33.21 10.89
CA LEU A 23 7.62 -33.33 9.49
C LEU A 23 8.03 -34.74 9.09
N GLY A 24 8.17 -35.65 10.03
CA GLY A 24 8.66 -37.01 9.79
C GLY A 24 10.13 -37.06 9.37
N VAL A 25 10.95 -36.12 9.90
CA VAL A 25 12.39 -36.03 9.59
C VAL A 25 13.23 -36.06 10.87
N THR A 26 14.57 -36.08 10.72
CA THR A 26 15.47 -36.05 11.88
C THR A 26 15.69 -34.62 12.40
N PRO A 27 16.00 -34.42 13.68
CA PRO A 27 16.39 -33.10 14.20
C PRO A 27 17.56 -32.46 13.46
N ALA A 28 18.51 -33.26 12.97
CA ALA A 28 19.61 -32.80 12.14
C ALA A 28 19.12 -32.20 10.80
N ALA A 29 18.06 -32.78 10.22
CA ALA A 29 17.45 -32.24 9.01
C ALA A 29 16.81 -30.85 9.24
N ILE A 30 16.23 -30.60 10.42
CA ILE A 30 15.72 -29.27 10.77
C ILE A 30 16.86 -28.26 10.88
N SER A 31 17.96 -28.63 11.53
CA SER A 31 19.14 -27.76 11.62
C SER A 31 19.71 -27.42 10.23
N GLN A 32 19.72 -28.39 9.33
CA GLN A 32 20.15 -28.18 7.94
C GLN A 32 19.15 -27.28 7.18
N LEU A 33 17.86 -27.44 7.41
CA LEU A 33 16.82 -26.61 6.81
C LEU A 33 16.96 -25.14 7.26
N GLU A 34 17.14 -24.91 8.55
CA GLU A 34 17.37 -23.56 9.12
C GLU A 34 18.69 -22.95 8.61
N ARG A 35 19.72 -23.76 8.36
CA ARG A 35 20.96 -23.32 7.74
C ARG A 35 20.73 -22.90 6.29
N SER A 36 20.07 -23.74 5.49
CA SER A 36 19.75 -23.44 4.09
C SER A 36 18.95 -22.16 3.95
N GLU A 37 18.04 -21.88 4.88
CA GLU A 37 17.29 -20.61 4.91
C GLU A 37 18.22 -19.41 5.15
N ARG A 38 19.15 -19.50 6.11
CA ARG A 38 20.14 -18.45 6.36
C ARG A 38 21.05 -18.17 5.16
N GLU A 39 21.41 -19.23 4.45
CA GLU A 39 22.25 -19.17 3.27
C GLU A 39 21.49 -18.78 2.00
N GLY A 40 20.14 -18.67 2.06
CA GLY A 40 19.29 -18.32 0.93
C GLY A 40 19.14 -19.43 -0.11
N THR A 41 19.48 -20.67 0.26
CA THR A 41 19.44 -21.85 -0.63
C THR A 41 18.24 -22.77 -0.39
N ILE A 42 17.38 -22.41 0.57
CA ILE A 42 16.18 -23.19 0.89
C ILE A 42 15.22 -23.23 -0.30
N ARG A 43 14.65 -24.40 -0.55
CA ARG A 43 13.55 -24.54 -1.52
C ARG A 43 12.25 -24.01 -0.91
N LEU A 44 11.46 -23.33 -1.73
CA LEU A 44 10.19 -22.74 -1.35
C LEU A 44 9.24 -23.76 -0.72
N GLU A 45 9.10 -24.93 -1.35
CA GLU A 45 8.33 -26.07 -0.86
C GLU A 45 8.76 -26.55 0.55
N SER A 46 10.06 -26.52 0.82
CA SER A 46 10.59 -26.90 2.12
C SER A 46 10.26 -25.87 3.20
N LEU A 47 10.28 -24.59 2.83
CA LEU A 47 9.87 -23.49 3.70
C LEU A 47 8.37 -23.58 4.03
N GLU A 48 7.52 -23.79 3.01
CA GLU A 48 6.07 -23.97 3.18
C GLU A 48 5.74 -25.14 4.09
N ARG A 49 6.36 -26.28 3.87
CA ARG A 49 6.16 -27.48 4.69
C ARG A 49 6.54 -27.23 6.15
N ALA A 50 7.67 -26.58 6.39
CA ALA A 50 8.14 -26.29 7.75
C ALA A 50 7.20 -25.34 8.48
N LEU A 51 6.75 -24.27 7.82
CA LEU A 51 5.80 -23.31 8.39
C LEU A 51 4.40 -23.91 8.53
N GLY A 52 3.94 -24.70 7.56
CA GLY A 52 2.68 -25.45 7.61
C GLY A 52 2.61 -26.43 8.78
N ALA A 53 3.71 -27.13 9.10
CA ALA A 53 3.81 -28.02 10.26
C ALA A 53 3.70 -27.27 11.61
N MET A 54 3.90 -25.95 11.59
CA MET A 54 3.70 -25.05 12.74
C MET A 54 2.34 -24.33 12.71
N GLY A 55 1.45 -24.69 11.76
CA GLY A 55 0.10 -24.11 11.64
C GLY A 55 0.04 -22.77 10.92
N LEU A 56 1.07 -22.42 10.14
CA LEU A 56 1.13 -21.16 9.38
C LEU A 56 0.95 -21.40 7.88
N ASN A 57 0.23 -20.52 7.23
CA ASN A 57 0.17 -20.45 5.77
C ASN A 57 1.17 -19.42 5.24
N VAL A 58 1.85 -19.75 4.15
CA VAL A 58 2.79 -18.87 3.46
C VAL A 58 2.09 -18.24 2.26
N GLY A 59 2.10 -16.93 2.20
CA GLY A 59 1.64 -16.17 1.03
C GLY A 59 2.83 -15.58 0.29
N TYR A 60 2.86 -15.76 -1.04
CA TYR A 60 3.87 -15.13 -1.92
C TYR A 60 3.24 -13.96 -2.65
N SER A 61 3.97 -12.86 -2.73
CA SER A 61 3.64 -11.77 -3.62
C SER A 61 4.87 -11.43 -4.45
N ALA A 62 4.72 -11.41 -5.78
CA ALA A 62 5.70 -10.82 -6.64
C ALA A 62 5.44 -9.32 -6.71
N THR A 63 6.43 -8.52 -6.32
CA THR A 63 6.40 -7.07 -6.46
C THR A 63 7.42 -6.68 -7.52
N ASP A 64 7.04 -5.77 -8.43
CA ASP A 64 7.98 -5.18 -9.36
C ASP A 64 9.13 -4.52 -8.57
N ASP A 65 10.36 -4.71 -9.03
CA ASP A 65 11.59 -4.21 -8.37
C ASP A 65 11.67 -2.66 -8.39
N ARG A 66 10.76 -2.02 -9.11
CA ARG A 66 10.60 -0.56 -9.11
C ARG A 66 9.48 -0.11 -8.16
N PRO A 67 9.80 0.16 -6.87
CA PRO A 67 8.80 0.50 -5.87
C PRO A 67 7.91 1.70 -6.26
N LEU A 68 8.42 2.61 -7.11
CA LEU A 68 7.68 3.77 -7.57
C LEU A 68 6.65 3.46 -8.65
N GLN A 69 6.84 2.43 -9.48
CA GLN A 69 5.84 2.05 -10.50
C GLN A 69 4.50 1.64 -9.90
N ARG A 70 4.49 1.05 -8.69
CA ARG A 70 3.25 0.76 -7.95
C ARG A 70 2.46 2.02 -7.59
N TYR A 71 3.17 3.14 -7.49
CA TYR A 71 2.62 4.44 -7.14
C TYR A 71 2.56 5.36 -8.36
N GLY A 72 2.74 4.83 -9.57
CA GLY A 72 2.49 5.55 -10.81
C GLY A 72 1.02 5.93 -10.94
N ALA A 73 0.75 7.04 -11.61
CA ALA A 73 -0.60 7.61 -11.68
C ALA A 73 -1.63 6.65 -12.27
N GLU A 74 -1.25 5.83 -13.27
CA GLU A 74 -2.14 4.83 -13.88
C GLU A 74 -2.50 3.72 -12.89
N ALA A 75 -1.51 3.08 -12.27
CA ALA A 75 -1.74 1.97 -11.35
C ALA A 75 -2.62 2.40 -10.15
N VAL A 76 -2.35 3.59 -9.61
CA VAL A 76 -3.15 4.14 -8.49
C VAL A 76 -4.56 4.48 -8.92
N THR A 77 -4.75 4.96 -10.16
CA THR A 77 -6.09 5.23 -10.72
C THR A 77 -6.91 3.95 -10.81
N ASP A 78 -6.32 2.86 -11.31
CA ASP A 78 -6.98 1.56 -11.44
C ASP A 78 -7.34 0.97 -10.06
N ASP A 79 -6.41 1.03 -9.11
CA ASP A 79 -6.63 0.57 -7.73
C ASP A 79 -7.76 1.36 -7.04
N ILE A 80 -7.82 2.68 -7.23
CA ILE A 80 -8.89 3.53 -6.69
C ILE A 80 -10.22 3.18 -7.35
N ASN A 81 -10.28 3.04 -8.67
CA ASN A 81 -11.51 2.64 -9.37
C ASN A 81 -12.03 1.29 -8.85
N ALA A 82 -11.16 0.29 -8.69
CA ALA A 82 -11.53 -1.02 -8.15
C ALA A 82 -12.06 -0.93 -6.71
N ALA A 83 -11.46 -0.09 -5.88
CA ALA A 83 -11.94 0.15 -4.51
C ALA A 83 -13.32 0.82 -4.50
N LEU A 84 -13.52 1.84 -5.34
CA LEU A 84 -14.80 2.56 -5.44
C LEU A 84 -15.91 1.68 -6.04
N ASP A 85 -15.63 0.90 -7.07
CA ASP A 85 -16.57 -0.07 -7.67
C ASP A 85 -17.02 -1.13 -6.64
N SER A 86 -16.18 -1.40 -5.62
CA SER A 86 -16.47 -2.29 -4.49
C SER A 86 -17.13 -1.57 -3.28
N GLY A 87 -17.45 -0.28 -3.39
CA GLY A 87 -18.02 0.53 -2.30
C GLY A 87 -17.05 0.83 -1.15
N ARG A 88 -15.73 0.68 -1.35
CA ARG A 88 -14.69 0.80 -0.31
C ARG A 88 -13.98 2.16 -0.40
N GLU A 89 -14.71 3.23 -0.11
CA GLU A 89 -14.16 4.60 -0.14
C GLU A 89 -12.99 4.81 0.85
N ASP A 90 -13.02 4.12 1.99
CA ASP A 90 -11.93 4.15 2.97
C ASP A 90 -10.63 3.55 2.43
N LEU A 91 -10.74 2.48 1.63
CA LEU A 91 -9.60 1.89 0.93
C LEU A 91 -9.08 2.81 -0.16
N ALA A 92 -9.98 3.40 -0.97
CA ALA A 92 -9.60 4.36 -2.01
C ALA A 92 -8.78 5.53 -1.43
N LEU A 93 -9.21 6.08 -0.29
CA LEU A 93 -8.47 7.15 0.38
C LEU A 93 -7.09 6.69 0.86
N ARG A 94 -6.99 5.50 1.46
CA ARG A 94 -5.70 4.95 1.92
C ARG A 94 -4.74 4.69 0.76
N LEU A 95 -5.23 4.17 -0.37
CA LEU A 95 -4.43 3.96 -1.58
C LEU A 95 -3.86 5.29 -2.10
N LEU A 96 -4.73 6.30 -2.19
CA LEU A 96 -4.33 7.64 -2.63
C LEU A 96 -3.30 8.27 -1.70
N THR A 97 -3.56 8.32 -0.39
CA THR A 97 -2.67 8.97 0.57
C THR A 97 -1.31 8.28 0.65
N ARG A 98 -1.29 6.94 0.59
CA ARG A 98 -0.05 6.16 0.53
C ARG A 98 0.76 6.45 -0.72
N ALA A 99 0.10 6.53 -1.88
CA ALA A 99 0.77 6.85 -3.14
C ALA A 99 1.36 8.26 -3.11
N VAL A 100 0.58 9.26 -2.66
CA VAL A 100 1.04 10.64 -2.51
C VAL A 100 2.25 10.73 -1.58
N GLN A 101 2.24 10.01 -0.45
CA GLN A 101 3.35 9.98 0.48
C GLN A 101 4.60 9.35 -0.16
N ALA A 102 4.45 8.22 -0.87
CA ALA A 102 5.56 7.55 -1.55
C ALA A 102 6.20 8.45 -2.61
N VAL A 103 5.39 9.11 -3.44
CA VAL A 103 5.86 10.04 -4.47
C VAL A 103 6.53 11.27 -3.83
N THR A 104 5.96 11.82 -2.77
CA THR A 104 6.54 12.97 -2.06
C THR A 104 7.90 12.65 -1.47
N THR A 105 8.03 11.48 -0.83
CA THR A 105 9.28 11.03 -0.21
C THR A 105 10.38 10.78 -1.25
N ARG A 106 10.01 10.31 -2.44
CA ARG A 106 10.95 9.93 -3.51
C ARG A 106 10.79 10.82 -4.75
N ARG A 107 10.47 12.10 -4.53
CA ARG A 107 10.11 13.06 -5.57
C ARG A 107 11.16 13.17 -6.69
N ASN A 108 12.43 13.01 -6.37
CA ASN A 108 13.52 13.10 -7.35
C ASN A 108 13.62 11.87 -8.27
N GLU A 109 13.01 10.75 -7.88
CA GLU A 109 12.99 9.50 -8.65
C GLU A 109 11.72 9.40 -9.52
N PHE A 110 10.71 10.24 -9.25
CA PHE A 110 9.44 10.26 -9.94
C PHE A 110 9.55 11.10 -11.22
N GLY A 111 9.22 10.51 -12.34
CA GLY A 111 9.35 11.14 -13.65
C GLY A 111 8.05 11.22 -14.44
N THR A 112 8.13 11.78 -15.65
CA THR A 112 6.99 11.96 -16.56
C THR A 112 6.28 10.63 -16.89
N ALA A 113 7.04 9.53 -16.98
CA ALA A 113 6.47 8.20 -17.24
C ALA A 113 5.61 7.71 -16.07
N ASP A 114 5.99 8.02 -14.83
CA ASP A 114 5.23 7.64 -13.63
C ASP A 114 3.99 8.53 -13.46
N ALA A 115 4.03 9.76 -13.96
CA ALA A 115 2.90 10.68 -13.99
C ALA A 115 1.93 10.43 -15.16
N ALA A 116 2.35 9.64 -16.16
CA ALA A 116 1.51 9.31 -17.30
C ALA A 116 0.30 8.47 -16.88
N ARG A 117 -0.86 8.81 -17.42
CA ARG A 117 -2.11 8.13 -17.11
C ARG A 117 -3.06 8.23 -18.30
N VAL A 118 -3.68 7.11 -18.66
CA VAL A 118 -4.72 6.99 -19.71
C VAL A 118 -6.10 6.86 -19.06
N SER A 119 -6.18 6.09 -17.99
CA SER A 119 -7.40 5.89 -17.22
C SER A 119 -7.75 7.14 -16.39
N VAL A 120 -9.03 7.32 -16.12
CA VAL A 120 -9.56 8.37 -15.23
C VAL A 120 -10.34 7.73 -14.09
N ILE A 121 -10.40 8.39 -12.94
CA ILE A 121 -11.29 7.94 -11.87
C ILE A 121 -12.72 8.31 -12.27
N LYS A 122 -13.61 7.30 -12.34
CA LYS A 122 -14.99 7.45 -12.84
C LYS A 122 -15.81 8.45 -12.02
N ASP A 123 -15.59 8.49 -10.70
CA ASP A 123 -16.23 9.49 -9.82
C ASP A 123 -15.49 10.83 -9.88
N ARG A 124 -16.16 11.87 -10.35
CA ARG A 124 -15.58 13.22 -10.51
C ARG A 124 -15.03 13.81 -9.21
N LYS A 125 -15.61 13.50 -8.05
CA LYS A 125 -15.15 14.01 -6.75
C LYS A 125 -13.79 13.38 -6.40
N TRP A 126 -13.68 12.08 -6.61
CA TRP A 126 -12.44 11.34 -6.41
C TRP A 126 -11.38 11.71 -7.43
N GLU A 127 -11.76 11.94 -8.68
CA GLU A 127 -10.85 12.43 -9.72
C GLU A 127 -10.27 13.81 -9.34
N THR A 128 -11.12 14.71 -8.82
CA THR A 128 -10.68 16.03 -8.36
C THR A 128 -9.75 15.93 -7.15
N LEU A 129 -10.04 15.05 -6.18
CA LEU A 129 -9.19 14.82 -5.01
C LEU A 129 -7.84 14.21 -5.42
N PHE A 130 -7.86 13.22 -6.32
CA PHE A 130 -6.65 12.60 -6.88
C PHE A 130 -5.76 13.66 -7.54
N GLY A 131 -6.31 14.43 -8.47
CA GLY A 131 -5.57 15.49 -9.18
C GLY A 131 -4.97 16.52 -8.21
N ALA A 132 -5.71 16.90 -7.18
CA ALA A 132 -5.25 17.87 -6.19
C ALA A 132 -4.08 17.32 -5.34
N LEU A 133 -4.24 16.14 -4.75
CA LEU A 133 -3.24 15.59 -3.84
C LEU A 133 -2.01 15.06 -4.58
N TYR A 134 -2.25 14.29 -5.64
CA TYR A 134 -1.18 13.69 -6.41
C TYR A 134 -0.42 14.76 -7.20
N GLY A 135 -1.13 15.77 -7.75
CA GLY A 135 -0.54 16.89 -8.46
C GLY A 135 0.40 17.76 -7.62
N GLN A 136 0.19 17.81 -6.28
CA GLN A 136 1.13 18.49 -5.38
C GLN A 136 2.43 17.69 -5.16
N ALA A 137 2.35 16.36 -5.23
CA ALA A 137 3.50 15.50 -5.06
C ALA A 137 4.41 15.47 -6.31
N ILE A 138 3.85 15.66 -7.51
CA ILE A 138 4.60 15.65 -8.78
C ILE A 138 5.50 16.90 -8.90
N PRO A 139 6.76 16.75 -9.35
CA PRO A 139 7.60 17.89 -9.69
C PRO A 139 6.94 18.77 -10.75
N GLU A 140 7.05 20.11 -10.64
CA GLU A 140 6.38 21.04 -11.55
C GLU A 140 6.73 20.82 -13.03
N LYS A 141 7.99 20.46 -13.31
CA LYS A 141 8.47 20.15 -14.67
C LYS A 141 7.79 18.92 -15.31
N ASP A 142 7.28 18.00 -14.50
CA ASP A 142 6.69 16.74 -14.94
C ASP A 142 5.15 16.74 -14.75
N LYS A 143 4.56 17.88 -14.36
CA LYS A 143 3.16 18.00 -13.96
C LYS A 143 2.22 17.93 -15.18
N PRO A 144 1.40 16.88 -15.28
CA PRO A 144 0.44 16.75 -16.38
C PRO A 144 -0.80 17.61 -16.16
N ALA A 145 -1.58 17.82 -17.22
CA ALA A 145 -2.79 18.66 -17.18
C ALA A 145 -3.83 18.19 -16.16
N TRP A 146 -3.99 16.88 -15.97
CA TRP A 146 -4.94 16.31 -14.98
C TRP A 146 -4.57 16.65 -13.52
N ALA A 147 -3.32 16.99 -13.24
CA ALA A 147 -2.84 17.36 -11.91
C ALA A 147 -3.23 18.81 -11.49
N SER A 148 -4.02 19.48 -12.31
CA SER A 148 -4.60 20.80 -12.01
C SER A 148 -6.13 20.74 -12.11
N PRO A 149 -6.81 20.06 -11.16
CA PRO A 149 -8.22 19.78 -11.24
C PRO A 149 -9.07 21.03 -11.09
N GLN A 150 -10.26 21.01 -11.70
CA GLN A 150 -11.24 22.06 -11.56
C GLN A 150 -12.03 21.93 -10.27
N ARG A 151 -12.49 23.06 -9.74
CA ARG A 151 -13.35 23.13 -8.55
C ARG A 151 -14.64 22.36 -8.74
N LEU A 152 -15.05 21.62 -7.71
CA LEU A 152 -16.36 20.96 -7.65
C LEU A 152 -17.49 22.01 -7.57
N SER A 153 -18.61 21.72 -8.19
CA SER A 153 -19.80 22.60 -8.17
C SER A 153 -20.46 22.70 -6.80
N ARG A 154 -20.32 21.67 -5.97
CA ARG A 154 -20.87 21.61 -4.62
C ARG A 154 -19.82 21.14 -3.62
N PRO A 155 -19.89 21.59 -2.34
CA PRO A 155 -19.03 21.09 -1.29
C PRO A 155 -19.17 19.55 -1.15
N TRP A 156 -18.03 18.88 -1.06
CA TRP A 156 -17.98 17.44 -0.83
C TRP A 156 -17.13 17.13 0.40
N PHE A 157 -17.73 16.40 1.33
CA PHE A 157 -17.06 15.85 2.49
C PHE A 157 -16.63 14.42 2.17
N VAL A 158 -15.33 14.16 2.23
CA VAL A 158 -14.76 12.84 1.88
C VAL A 158 -15.25 11.75 2.84
N SER A 159 -15.41 12.09 4.13
CA SER A 159 -15.99 11.17 5.11
C SER A 159 -17.46 11.49 5.36
N GLN A 160 -18.29 10.44 5.47
CA GLN A 160 -19.69 10.57 5.91
C GLN A 160 -19.84 10.52 7.44
N PHE A 161 -18.77 10.18 8.17
CA PHE A 161 -18.79 10.12 9.63
C PHE A 161 -18.80 11.54 10.22
N GLU A 162 -19.87 11.89 10.95
CA GLU A 162 -20.15 13.26 11.40
C GLU A 162 -18.99 13.93 12.16
N PRO A 163 -18.31 13.26 13.12
CA PRO A 163 -17.18 13.87 13.81
C PRO A 163 -16.02 14.26 12.89
N LEU A 164 -15.76 13.48 11.82
CA LEU A 164 -14.76 13.83 10.82
C LEU A 164 -15.21 14.96 9.90
N ARG A 165 -16.51 15.04 9.59
CA ARG A 165 -17.09 16.15 8.81
C ARG A 165 -16.97 17.47 9.54
N GLU A 166 -17.33 17.51 10.83
CA GLU A 166 -17.20 18.73 11.64
C GLU A 166 -15.75 19.19 11.72
N ARG A 167 -14.81 18.28 11.93
CA ARG A 167 -13.39 18.61 11.94
C ARG A 167 -12.91 19.08 10.58
N ALA A 168 -13.34 18.46 9.49
CA ALA A 168 -12.98 18.85 8.13
C ALA A 168 -13.36 20.30 7.81
N LYS A 169 -14.45 20.85 8.39
CA LYS A 169 -14.81 22.27 8.21
C LYS A 169 -13.71 23.22 8.65
N VAL A 170 -12.90 22.81 9.62
CA VAL A 170 -11.84 23.65 10.21
C VAL A 170 -10.46 23.25 9.73
N THR A 171 -10.17 21.93 9.64
CA THR A 171 -8.82 21.42 9.43
C THR A 171 -8.46 21.14 7.97
N THR A 172 -9.42 21.24 7.03
CA THR A 172 -9.14 21.03 5.61
C THR A 172 -8.07 21.99 5.10
N PRO A 173 -7.00 21.50 4.44
CA PRO A 173 -6.01 22.35 3.77
C PRO A 173 -6.64 23.33 2.78
N LEU A 174 -6.09 24.55 2.69
CA LEU A 174 -6.67 25.64 1.91
C LEU A 174 -6.84 25.27 0.42
N GLU A 175 -5.90 24.53 -0.15
CA GLU A 175 -5.89 24.08 -1.54
C GLU A 175 -7.12 23.20 -1.83
N LEU A 176 -7.43 22.25 -0.95
CA LEU A 176 -8.59 21.37 -1.10
C LEU A 176 -9.91 22.13 -0.87
N ARG A 177 -9.92 23.06 0.09
CA ARG A 177 -11.08 23.90 0.36
C ARG A 177 -11.44 24.77 -0.86
N ARG A 178 -10.44 25.30 -1.57
CA ARG A 178 -10.64 26.04 -2.84
C ARG A 178 -11.32 25.18 -3.92
N LEU A 179 -11.13 23.86 -3.87
CA LEU A 179 -11.76 22.91 -4.78
C LEU A 179 -13.13 22.39 -4.29
N ASN A 180 -13.66 22.95 -3.21
CA ASN A 180 -14.87 22.46 -2.54
C ASN A 180 -14.75 21.03 -1.98
N ILE A 181 -13.54 20.59 -1.62
CA ILE A 181 -13.27 19.31 -0.99
C ILE A 181 -12.99 19.55 0.50
N PHE A 182 -13.66 18.77 1.36
CA PHE A 182 -13.53 18.86 2.81
C PHE A 182 -13.07 17.51 3.37
N ILE A 183 -11.90 17.50 3.99
CA ILE A 183 -11.28 16.31 4.58
C ILE A 183 -10.54 16.69 5.86
N ASP A 184 -10.66 15.87 6.90
CA ASP A 184 -9.84 16.06 8.09
C ASP A 184 -8.36 15.86 7.75
N GLU A 185 -7.51 16.84 8.04
CA GLU A 185 -6.06 16.82 7.76
C GLU A 185 -5.38 15.55 8.27
N ARG A 186 -5.80 15.02 9.43
CA ARG A 186 -5.27 13.77 9.98
C ARG A 186 -5.55 12.56 9.10
N SER A 187 -6.57 12.61 8.24
CA SER A 187 -6.87 11.54 7.30
C SER A 187 -5.91 11.53 6.10
N LEU A 188 -5.19 12.64 5.86
CA LEU A 188 -4.16 12.74 4.83
C LEU A 188 -2.79 12.25 5.29
N SER A 189 -2.53 12.26 6.60
CA SER A 189 -1.24 11.90 7.20
C SER A 189 -1.20 10.45 7.74
N ARG A 190 -2.31 9.72 7.69
CA ARG A 190 -2.42 8.30 8.11
C ARG A 190 -2.30 7.37 6.90
N ALA A 191 -1.09 7.22 6.38
CA ALA A 191 -0.77 6.13 5.45
C ALA A 191 0.12 5.09 6.12
#